data_49fa774ec87f557a0e103fa1d9a9cd5c
#
_entry.id   49fa774ec87f557a0e103fa1d9a9cd5c
#
_cell.length_a   1.000
_cell.length_b   1.000
_cell.length_c   1.000
_cell.angle_alpha   90.00
_cell.angle_beta   90.00
_cell.angle_gamma   90.00
#
_symmetry.space_group_name_H-M   'P 1'
#
loop_
_entity.id
_entity.type
_entity.pdbx_description
1 polymer ?
#
loop_
_entity_poly.entity_id
_entity_poly.type
_entity_poly.pdbx_seq_one_letter_code
_entity_poly.pdbx_strand_id
1 'polypeptide(L)'
;MFERLGRFIFHRRKGILILFLLGTLIAGGVGSLAFGKLDSGGYSDKNSESAKAYDYIVKRFKVQEPIITLVVDSPTGIDGPQVAAKGMALEKEIRSVKGVSKTYSFWSTGGAETMRSNDGKAAFILVYADLKSDDWDGLSSLANPFEYAGD
;
A
#
# COMPACT_ATOMS: atom_id res chain seq x y z
N MET A 1 -22.93 4.54 -51.68
CA MET A 1 -23.36 4.06 -50.35
C MET A 1 -23.25 5.13 -49.29
N PHE A 2 -22.17 5.90 -49.24
CA PHE A 2 -21.89 6.97 -48.26
C PHE A 2 -22.83 8.18 -48.37
N GLU A 3 -23.28 8.52 -49.57
CA GLU A 3 -24.15 9.68 -49.77
C GLU A 3 -25.55 9.53 -49.14
N ARG A 4 -26.10 8.31 -49.11
CA ARG A 4 -27.38 8.01 -48.43
C ARG A 4 -27.22 8.11 -46.93
N LEU A 5 -26.07 7.64 -46.39
CA LEU A 5 -25.73 7.70 -44.96
C LEU A 5 -25.56 9.17 -44.53
N GLY A 6 -24.85 9.98 -45.31
CA GLY A 6 -24.66 11.39 -45.02
C GLY A 6 -25.97 12.18 -44.96
N ARG A 7 -26.88 11.91 -45.92
CA ARG A 7 -28.22 12.53 -45.95
C ARG A 7 -29.09 12.13 -44.78
N PHE A 8 -29.03 10.86 -44.37
CA PHE A 8 -29.74 10.34 -43.17
C PHE A 8 -29.22 11.02 -41.88
N ILE A 9 -27.90 11.11 -41.72
CA ILE A 9 -27.28 11.72 -40.54
C ILE A 9 -27.65 13.21 -40.47
N PHE A 10 -27.62 13.93 -41.60
CA PHE A 10 -27.96 15.35 -41.63
C PHE A 10 -29.42 15.62 -41.26
N HIS A 11 -30.35 14.80 -41.76
CA HIS A 11 -31.77 14.96 -41.45
C HIS A 11 -32.15 14.58 -40.01
N ARG A 12 -31.42 13.64 -39.41
CA ARG A 12 -31.66 13.14 -38.05
C ARG A 12 -30.62 13.60 -37.03
N ARG A 13 -29.86 14.65 -37.37
CA ARG A 13 -28.73 15.15 -36.57
C ARG A 13 -29.03 15.34 -35.07
N LYS A 14 -30.21 15.89 -34.72
CA LYS A 14 -30.62 16.10 -33.31
C LYS A 14 -30.85 14.77 -32.60
N GLY A 15 -31.51 13.80 -33.25
CA GLY A 15 -31.75 12.47 -32.68
C GLY A 15 -30.45 11.69 -32.50
N ILE A 16 -29.53 11.77 -33.45
CA ILE A 16 -28.22 11.12 -33.37
C ILE A 16 -27.38 11.70 -32.25
N LEU A 17 -27.39 13.04 -32.09
CA LEU A 17 -26.71 13.72 -30.98
C LEU A 17 -27.27 13.30 -29.60
N ILE A 18 -28.59 13.23 -29.47
CA ILE A 18 -29.24 12.81 -28.23
C ILE A 18 -28.90 11.34 -27.93
N LEU A 19 -28.96 10.47 -28.94
CA LEU A 19 -28.61 9.06 -28.78
C LEU A 19 -27.15 8.87 -28.38
N PHE A 20 -26.25 9.63 -29.00
CA PHE A 20 -24.81 9.61 -28.64
C PHE A 20 -24.59 10.11 -27.21
N LEU A 21 -25.23 11.23 -26.83
CA LEU A 21 -25.13 11.77 -25.47
C LEU A 21 -25.64 10.78 -24.42
N LEU A 22 -26.80 10.17 -24.67
CA LEU A 22 -27.36 9.12 -23.80
C LEU A 22 -26.44 7.90 -23.72
N GLY A 23 -25.92 7.44 -24.85
CA GLY A 23 -24.95 6.35 -24.89
C GLY A 23 -23.68 6.64 -24.10
N THR A 24 -23.16 7.85 -24.19
CA THR A 24 -21.98 8.29 -23.43
C THR A 24 -22.26 8.35 -21.92
N LEU A 25 -23.43 8.86 -21.53
CA LEU A 25 -23.83 8.91 -20.12
C LEU A 25 -23.99 7.49 -19.53
N ILE A 26 -24.62 6.58 -20.28
CA ILE A 26 -24.78 5.19 -19.84
C ILE A 26 -23.40 4.51 -19.76
N ALA A 27 -22.56 4.67 -20.79
CA ALA A 27 -21.22 4.08 -20.81
C ALA A 27 -20.33 4.63 -19.70
N GLY A 28 -20.40 5.95 -19.43
CA GLY A 28 -19.70 6.58 -18.33
C GLY A 28 -20.19 6.09 -16.95
N GLY A 29 -21.50 5.93 -16.77
CA GLY A 29 -22.08 5.39 -15.55
C GLY A 29 -21.68 3.94 -15.30
N VAL A 30 -21.74 3.09 -16.31
CA VAL A 30 -21.30 1.68 -16.21
C VAL A 30 -19.77 1.61 -16.02
N GLY A 31 -19.03 2.47 -16.72
CA GLY A 31 -17.56 2.56 -16.57
C GLY A 31 -17.13 2.93 -15.15
N SER A 32 -17.81 3.90 -14.54
CA SER A 32 -17.50 4.30 -13.15
C SER A 32 -17.73 3.19 -12.13
N LEU A 33 -18.75 2.34 -12.34
CA LEU A 33 -18.98 1.17 -11.49
C LEU A 33 -17.89 0.11 -11.64
N ALA A 34 -17.23 0.03 -12.79
CA ALA A 34 -16.10 -0.89 -13.00
C ALA A 34 -14.87 -0.44 -12.18
N PHE A 35 -14.60 0.86 -12.11
CA PHE A 35 -13.51 1.38 -11.27
C PHE A 35 -13.71 1.10 -9.78
N GLY A 36 -14.94 1.13 -9.28
CA GLY A 36 -15.25 0.77 -7.89
C GLY A 36 -15.11 -0.73 -7.57
N LYS A 37 -14.98 -1.59 -8.61
CA LYS A 37 -14.72 -3.03 -8.46
C LYS A 37 -13.25 -3.39 -8.72
N LEU A 38 -12.44 -2.45 -9.18
CA LEU A 38 -11.00 -2.62 -9.26
C LEU A 38 -10.47 -2.49 -7.84
N ASP A 39 -10.33 -3.62 -7.18
CA ASP A 39 -9.65 -3.71 -5.89
C ASP A 39 -8.17 -3.39 -6.13
N SER A 40 -7.68 -2.28 -5.59
CA SER A 40 -6.25 -1.93 -5.62
C SER A 40 -5.40 -2.88 -4.76
N GLY A 41 -6.05 -3.80 -4.10
CA GLY A 41 -5.51 -4.78 -3.15
C GLY A 41 -4.98 -6.05 -3.76
N GLY A 42 -4.32 -6.01 -4.90
CA GLY A 42 -3.39 -7.05 -5.22
C GLY A 42 -3.80 -8.07 -6.27
N TYR A 43 -2.78 -8.47 -6.92
CA TYR A 43 -2.66 -9.55 -7.89
C TYR A 43 -2.87 -10.95 -7.28
N SER A 44 -3.48 -11.03 -6.12
CA SER A 44 -3.65 -12.27 -5.36
C SER A 44 -5.12 -12.72 -5.44
N ASP A 45 -5.37 -13.79 -6.17
CA ASP A 45 -6.68 -14.46 -6.13
C ASP A 45 -6.89 -15.08 -4.75
N LYS A 46 -7.86 -14.54 -4.00
CA LYS A 46 -8.26 -15.04 -2.67
C LYS A 46 -8.72 -16.51 -2.69
N ASN A 47 -9.09 -17.02 -3.87
CA ASN A 47 -9.52 -18.41 -4.05
C ASN A 47 -8.36 -19.35 -4.45
N SER A 48 -7.17 -18.82 -4.71
CA SER A 48 -6.00 -19.63 -5.05
C SER A 48 -5.59 -20.54 -3.88
N GLU A 49 -4.95 -21.66 -4.19
CA GLU A 49 -4.46 -22.59 -3.17
C GLU A 49 -3.39 -21.91 -2.28
N SER A 50 -2.56 -21.05 -2.85
CA SER A 50 -1.57 -20.29 -2.11
C SER A 50 -2.19 -19.31 -1.11
N ALA A 51 -3.26 -18.60 -1.49
CA ALA A 51 -3.98 -17.71 -0.58
C ALA A 51 -4.64 -18.49 0.57
N LYS A 52 -5.25 -19.64 0.27
CA LYS A 52 -5.82 -20.53 1.30
C LYS A 52 -4.77 -21.09 2.24
N ALA A 53 -3.61 -21.51 1.72
CA ALA A 53 -2.49 -21.99 2.52
C ALA A 53 -1.94 -20.87 3.41
N TYR A 54 -1.79 -19.67 2.87
CA TYR A 54 -1.37 -18.49 3.64
C TYR A 54 -2.35 -18.18 4.77
N ASP A 55 -3.66 -18.12 4.47
CA ASP A 55 -4.71 -17.91 5.47
C ASP A 55 -4.69 -18.98 6.59
N TYR A 56 -4.42 -20.22 6.22
CA TYR A 56 -4.29 -21.31 7.20
C TYR A 56 -3.10 -21.08 8.13
N ILE A 57 -1.94 -20.70 7.58
CA ILE A 57 -0.72 -20.39 8.35
C ILE A 57 -0.97 -19.21 9.30
N VAL A 58 -1.52 -18.11 8.78
CA VAL A 58 -1.83 -16.91 9.58
C VAL A 58 -2.76 -17.24 10.74
N LYS A 59 -3.84 -17.98 10.46
CA LYS A 59 -4.81 -18.36 11.51
C LYS A 59 -4.24 -19.36 12.51
N ARG A 60 -3.46 -20.33 12.06
CA ARG A 60 -2.94 -21.40 12.90
C ARG A 60 -1.78 -20.94 13.78
N PHE A 61 -0.88 -20.15 13.22
CA PHE A 61 0.35 -19.72 13.89
C PHE A 61 0.29 -18.26 14.37
N LYS A 62 -0.83 -17.55 14.12
CA LYS A 62 -1.01 -16.13 14.44
C LYS A 62 0.13 -15.26 13.91
N VAL A 63 0.63 -15.63 12.74
CA VAL A 63 1.66 -14.86 12.02
C VAL A 63 1.02 -13.57 11.56
N GLN A 64 1.67 -12.46 11.86
CA GLN A 64 1.32 -11.14 11.32
C GLN A 64 2.46 -10.72 10.38
N GLU A 65 2.11 -10.10 9.27
CA GLU A 65 3.08 -9.43 8.42
C GLU A 65 3.28 -7.99 8.86
N PRO A 66 4.50 -7.44 8.72
CA PRO A 66 4.70 -6.02 8.94
C PRO A 66 3.93 -5.23 7.88
N ILE A 67 3.17 -4.25 8.30
CA ILE A 67 2.41 -3.37 7.41
C ILE A 67 3.31 -2.28 6.83
N ILE A 68 4.25 -1.79 7.62
CA ILE A 68 5.22 -0.77 7.23
C ILE A 68 6.62 -1.26 7.58
N THR A 69 7.55 -1.06 6.67
CA THR A 69 8.98 -1.25 6.90
C THR A 69 9.65 0.11 6.76
N LEU A 70 10.18 0.62 7.85
CA LEU A 70 10.98 1.84 7.86
C LEU A 70 12.45 1.49 7.67
N VAL A 71 13.14 2.27 6.85
CA VAL A 71 14.58 2.17 6.64
C VAL A 71 15.25 3.32 7.36
N VAL A 72 16.13 3.00 8.28
CA VAL A 72 16.97 3.99 8.98
C VAL A 72 18.35 3.94 8.36
N ASP A 73 18.76 5.03 7.75
CA ASP A 73 20.06 5.16 7.11
C ASP A 73 21.02 5.98 8.00
N SER A 74 22.28 5.56 8.06
CA SER A 74 23.33 6.25 8.82
C SER A 74 24.65 6.22 8.04
N PRO A 75 25.11 7.35 7.54
CA PRO A 75 26.41 7.43 6.84
C PRO A 75 27.60 6.88 7.64
N THR A 76 27.51 6.96 8.99
CA THR A 76 28.54 6.49 9.92
C THR A 76 28.40 5.01 10.32
N GLY A 77 27.39 4.32 9.78
CA GLY A 77 27.04 2.94 10.13
C GLY A 77 26.04 2.84 11.27
N ILE A 78 25.36 1.69 11.34
CA ILE A 78 24.24 1.43 12.28
C ILE A 78 24.69 0.82 13.62
N ASP A 79 25.93 0.36 13.72
CA ASP A 79 26.44 -0.36 14.90
C ASP A 79 26.92 0.60 16.01
N GLY A 80 27.07 1.88 15.70
CA GLY A 80 27.52 2.89 16.65
C GLY A 80 26.54 3.08 17.82
N PRO A 81 27.04 3.27 19.07
CA PRO A 81 26.17 3.37 20.25
C PRO A 81 25.20 4.56 20.20
N GLN A 82 25.58 5.65 19.56
CA GLN A 82 24.70 6.81 19.35
C GLN A 82 23.58 6.52 18.37
N VAL A 83 23.89 5.82 17.27
CA VAL A 83 22.90 5.42 16.26
C VAL A 83 21.95 4.39 16.86
N ALA A 84 22.48 3.42 17.61
CA ALA A 84 21.68 2.43 18.30
C ALA A 84 20.70 3.07 19.31
N ALA A 85 21.16 4.07 20.07
CA ALA A 85 20.31 4.81 21.00
C ALA A 85 19.18 5.57 20.27
N LYS A 86 19.50 6.25 19.15
CA LYS A 86 18.51 6.95 18.32
C LYS A 86 17.54 5.97 17.66
N GLY A 87 18.02 4.85 17.14
CA GLY A 87 17.17 3.80 16.53
C GLY A 87 16.19 3.18 17.52
N MET A 88 16.63 2.89 18.74
CA MET A 88 15.76 2.40 19.82
C MET A 88 14.76 3.47 20.29
N ALA A 89 15.15 4.74 20.32
CA ALA A 89 14.26 5.85 20.65
C ALA A 89 13.16 5.99 19.59
N LEU A 90 13.53 5.96 18.30
CA LEU A 90 12.60 5.99 17.18
C LEU A 90 11.63 4.79 17.23
N GLU A 91 12.12 3.57 17.46
CA GLU A 91 11.26 2.40 17.62
C GLU A 91 10.24 2.59 18.74
N LYS A 92 10.66 3.15 19.87
CA LYS A 92 9.77 3.44 21.00
C LYS A 92 8.72 4.48 20.66
N GLU A 93 9.08 5.51 19.90
CA GLU A 93 8.15 6.53 19.42
C GLU A 93 7.10 5.93 18.49
N ILE A 94 7.52 5.15 17.49
CA ILE A 94 6.63 4.42 16.57
C ILE A 94 5.68 3.51 17.35
N ARG A 95 6.16 2.79 18.34
CA ARG A 95 5.34 1.90 19.18
C ARG A 95 4.26 2.66 19.96
N SER A 96 4.46 3.94 20.25
CA SER A 96 3.47 4.77 20.93
C SER A 96 2.36 5.29 20.03
N VAL A 97 2.50 5.16 18.72
CA VAL A 97 1.50 5.60 17.74
C VAL A 97 0.25 4.75 17.84
N LYS A 98 -0.91 5.40 17.85
CA LYS A 98 -2.19 4.71 17.93
C LYS A 98 -2.39 3.80 16.71
N GLY A 99 -2.72 2.54 16.95
CA GLY A 99 -2.93 1.53 15.90
C GLY A 99 -1.73 0.61 15.70
N VAL A 100 -0.54 0.98 16.18
CA VAL A 100 0.63 0.08 16.18
C VAL A 100 0.45 -0.98 17.25
N SER A 101 0.55 -2.25 16.85
CA SER A 101 0.45 -3.39 17.76
C SER A 101 1.80 -3.83 18.29
N LYS A 102 2.83 -3.83 17.45
CA LYS A 102 4.22 -4.16 17.83
C LYS A 102 5.22 -3.64 16.79
N THR A 103 6.46 -3.53 17.22
CA THR A 103 7.59 -3.13 16.38
C THR A 103 8.79 -4.03 16.66
N TYR A 104 9.62 -4.25 15.66
CA TYR A 104 10.93 -4.88 15.79
C TYR A 104 11.94 -4.09 14.98
N SER A 105 13.09 -3.80 15.57
CA SER A 105 14.20 -3.15 14.88
C SER A 105 15.45 -4.02 14.91
N PHE A 106 16.40 -3.68 14.06
CA PHE A 106 17.75 -4.26 14.13
C PHE A 106 18.29 -4.26 15.56
N TRP A 107 18.14 -3.14 16.26
CA TRP A 107 18.68 -2.97 17.61
C TRP A 107 17.90 -3.74 18.68
N SER A 108 16.57 -3.80 18.58
CA SER A 108 15.75 -4.54 19.56
C SER A 108 15.81 -6.04 19.38
N THR A 109 16.24 -6.51 18.20
CA THR A 109 16.44 -7.95 17.92
C THR A 109 17.85 -8.43 18.18
N GLY A 110 18.71 -7.59 18.77
CA GLY A 110 20.10 -7.96 19.09
C GLY A 110 21.04 -7.99 17.90
N GLY A 111 20.73 -7.21 16.84
CA GLY A 111 21.59 -7.10 15.68
C GLY A 111 21.33 -8.18 14.61
N ALA A 112 20.07 -8.55 14.38
CA ALA A 112 19.72 -9.57 13.40
C ALA A 112 20.22 -9.19 11.98
N GLU A 113 21.10 -10.00 11.41
CA GLU A 113 21.73 -9.79 10.10
C GLU A 113 20.73 -9.54 8.97
N THR A 114 19.54 -10.15 9.04
CA THR A 114 18.47 -9.99 8.06
C THR A 114 17.80 -8.61 8.10
N MET A 115 18.09 -7.80 9.14
CA MET A 115 17.50 -6.49 9.36
C MET A 115 18.50 -5.35 9.11
N ARG A 116 19.65 -5.64 8.49
CA ARG A 116 20.66 -4.64 8.14
C ARG A 116 21.03 -4.73 6.66
N SER A 117 21.53 -3.63 6.12
CA SER A 117 22.14 -3.62 4.79
C SER A 117 23.51 -4.28 4.79
N ASN A 118 23.93 -4.81 3.64
CA ASN A 118 25.24 -5.47 3.48
C ASN A 118 26.42 -4.53 3.78
N ASP A 119 26.26 -3.23 3.56
CA ASP A 119 27.28 -2.21 3.83
C ASP A 119 27.26 -1.70 5.29
N GLY A 120 26.32 -2.17 6.10
CA GLY A 120 26.18 -1.79 7.49
C GLY A 120 25.73 -0.34 7.71
N LYS A 121 25.18 0.32 6.70
CA LYS A 121 24.75 1.72 6.78
C LYS A 121 23.25 1.92 6.97
N ALA A 122 22.45 0.91 6.67
CA ALA A 122 21.00 0.97 6.86
C ALA A 122 20.49 -0.20 7.71
N ALA A 123 19.43 0.05 8.46
CA ALA A 123 18.71 -0.93 9.26
C ALA A 123 17.21 -0.79 9.08
N PHE A 124 16.47 -1.87 9.33
CA PHE A 124 15.01 -1.89 9.24
C PHE A 124 14.35 -1.80 10.60
N ILE A 125 13.21 -1.10 10.62
CA ILE A 125 12.22 -1.19 11.68
C ILE A 125 10.93 -1.72 11.05
N LEU A 126 10.50 -2.89 11.50
CA LEU A 126 9.26 -3.53 11.08
C LEU A 126 8.13 -3.07 11.99
N VAL A 127 7.07 -2.55 11.40
CA VAL A 127 5.89 -2.04 12.12
C VAL A 127 4.70 -2.92 11.82
N TYR A 128 4.08 -3.42 12.87
CA TYR A 128 2.86 -4.21 12.82
C TYR A 128 1.71 -3.38 13.38
N ALA A 129 0.63 -3.29 12.65
CA ALA A 129 -0.55 -2.55 13.06
C ALA A 129 -1.81 -3.35 12.74
N ASP A 130 -2.89 -3.06 13.45
CA ASP A 130 -4.21 -3.67 13.22
C ASP A 130 -4.96 -2.94 12.09
N LEU A 131 -4.24 -2.59 11.04
CA LEU A 131 -4.76 -1.98 9.81
C LEU A 131 -4.79 -3.01 8.71
N LYS A 132 -5.70 -2.84 7.76
CA LYS A 132 -5.67 -3.60 6.53
C LYS A 132 -4.65 -3.00 5.57
N SER A 133 -4.01 -3.83 4.77
CA SER A 133 -3.03 -3.39 3.77
C SER A 133 -3.62 -2.51 2.65
N ASP A 134 -4.94 -2.47 2.52
CA ASP A 134 -5.70 -1.63 1.60
C ASP A 134 -6.22 -0.32 2.23
N ASP A 135 -5.96 -0.09 3.51
CA ASP A 135 -6.29 1.15 4.22
C ASP A 135 -5.16 2.18 4.05
N TRP A 136 -5.12 2.79 2.87
CA TRP A 136 -4.09 3.78 2.51
C TRP A 136 -4.11 5.03 3.38
N ASP A 137 -5.29 5.47 3.82
CA ASP A 137 -5.42 6.65 4.69
C ASP A 137 -4.85 6.36 6.08
N GLY A 138 -5.17 5.20 6.64
CA GLY A 138 -4.60 4.73 7.89
C GLY A 138 -3.09 4.53 7.82
N LEU A 139 -2.60 3.89 6.75
CA LEU A 139 -1.16 3.67 6.52
C LEU A 139 -0.40 4.98 6.36
N SER A 140 -0.92 5.93 5.58
CA SER A 140 -0.31 7.25 5.39
C SER A 140 -0.24 8.02 6.69
N SER A 141 -1.32 8.04 7.47
CA SER A 141 -1.35 8.75 8.76
C SER A 141 -0.34 8.17 9.77
N LEU A 142 -0.03 6.89 9.64
CA LEU A 142 0.93 6.18 10.50
C LEU A 142 2.38 6.38 10.05
N ALA A 143 2.61 6.51 8.74
CA ALA A 143 3.94 6.64 8.14
C ALA A 143 4.44 8.09 8.05
N ASN A 144 3.54 9.04 7.74
CA ASN A 144 3.89 10.45 7.50
C ASN A 144 4.74 11.12 8.59
N PRO A 145 4.51 10.88 9.91
CA PRO A 145 5.35 11.50 10.95
C PRO A 145 6.81 11.07 10.90
N PHE A 146 7.10 9.95 10.22
CA PHE A 146 8.45 9.36 10.15
C PHE A 146 9.05 9.47 8.74
N GLU A 147 8.34 10.06 7.80
CA GLU A 147 8.84 10.32 6.47
C GLU A 147 9.88 11.44 6.55
N TYR A 148 11.16 11.11 6.27
CA TYR A 148 12.30 12.02 6.37
C TYR A 148 12.59 12.56 7.79
N ALA A 149 12.33 11.81 8.84
CA ALA A 149 12.83 12.13 10.18
C ALA A 149 14.34 11.87 10.25
N GLY A 150 15.11 12.64 9.51
CA GLY A 150 16.56 12.51 9.46
C GLY A 150 17.26 13.86 9.42
N ASP A 151 18.02 14.14 10.47
CA ASP A 151 19.23 14.97 10.49
C ASP A 151 20.35 14.17 11.11
#